data_bf8e33f4d982610f6301b63dbe8f5441
#
_entry.id   bf8e33f4d982610f6301b63dbe8f5441
#
_cell.length_a   1.000
_cell.length_b   1.000
_cell.length_c   1.000
_cell.angle_alpha   90.00
_cell.angle_beta   90.00
_cell.angle_gamma   90.00
#
_symmetry.space_group_name_H-M   'P 1'
#
loop_
_entity.id
_entity.type
_entity.pdbx_description
1 polymer ?
#
loop_
_entity_poly.entity_id
_entity_poly.type
_entity_poly.pdbx_seq_one_letter_code
_entity_poly.pdbx_strand_id
1 'polypeptide(L)'
;MEQRKVHGMNRRLGLAGLLGASGLVLSGCTVAPPDNGFFHALRMGWPQGITPEAQELGNFWVWVWVAAWIIGIIMWTLMFVVIFRDSDKARKRRGDNEEFPRQTGYNVPLELGLTTLPVLIIMVLFFFNVPVQDKATALDKDPKVTVDVTGFQWNWKFGYGEINSELMPNNQNYDGVDEQAQKLAEDSQYELREGQEVGPIHGKSAEDYSYLNFNKIETVGSTEEIPILVLPSKTAIEFNLASSDVVHSFWVPEFLFKRDVFPHPEQNRSERRFQVEEINEEGAFVGRCAEMCGTYHAMMNFEVRVVSPEDFTRYIDYRQKHPEAPNSEALEAIGVDPYAVTTSPFVTDRQGTRDESSDINRNSQN
;
A
#
# COMPACT_ATOMS: atom_id res chain seq x y z
N MET A 1 -45.76 14.73 -39.21
CA MET A 1 -44.39 15.28 -39.34
C MET A 1 -43.71 15.52 -37.99
N GLU A 2 -44.44 15.57 -36.89
CA GLU A 2 -43.92 15.89 -35.52
C GLU A 2 -43.26 14.72 -34.83
N GLN A 3 -43.68 13.48 -34.98
CA GLN A 3 -43.10 12.29 -34.36
C GLN A 3 -41.66 11.96 -34.85
N ARG A 4 -41.28 12.38 -36.06
CA ARG A 4 -39.91 12.16 -36.57
C ARG A 4 -38.88 13.13 -35.97
N LYS A 5 -39.31 14.32 -35.51
CA LYS A 5 -38.37 15.27 -34.85
C LYS A 5 -38.00 14.88 -33.44
N VAL A 6 -38.94 14.29 -32.68
CA VAL A 6 -38.69 13.87 -31.29
C VAL A 6 -37.71 12.68 -31.23
N HIS A 7 -37.84 11.72 -32.19
CA HIS A 7 -36.91 10.59 -32.27
C HIS A 7 -35.47 11.00 -32.64
N GLY A 8 -35.32 12.03 -33.48
CA GLY A 8 -33.98 12.55 -33.86
C GLY A 8 -33.31 13.32 -32.75
N MET A 9 -34.07 14.02 -31.88
CA MET A 9 -33.56 14.82 -30.78
C MET A 9 -33.09 13.91 -29.61
N ASN A 10 -33.83 12.86 -29.27
CA ASN A 10 -33.42 11.90 -28.26
C ASN A 10 -32.17 11.09 -28.66
N ARG A 11 -32.00 10.82 -29.96
CA ARG A 11 -30.83 10.12 -30.49
C ARG A 11 -29.57 11.06 -30.47
N ARG A 12 -29.74 12.35 -30.71
CA ARG A 12 -28.62 13.33 -30.62
C ARG A 12 -28.21 13.62 -29.19
N LEU A 13 -29.15 13.67 -28.25
CA LEU A 13 -28.88 13.80 -26.81
C LEU A 13 -28.20 12.57 -26.26
N GLY A 14 -28.59 11.35 -26.69
CA GLY A 14 -27.92 10.11 -26.36
C GLY A 14 -26.48 10.03 -26.90
N LEU A 15 -26.26 10.50 -28.16
CA LEU A 15 -24.92 10.54 -28.75
C LEU A 15 -24.01 11.60 -28.11
N ALA A 16 -24.57 12.77 -27.78
CA ALA A 16 -23.85 13.84 -27.08
C ALA A 16 -23.50 13.43 -25.63
N GLY A 17 -24.39 12.71 -24.95
CA GLY A 17 -24.12 12.11 -23.64
C GLY A 17 -23.03 11.04 -23.69
N LEU A 18 -23.05 10.18 -24.72
CA LEU A 18 -22.01 9.17 -24.96
C LEU A 18 -20.66 9.81 -25.32
N LEU A 19 -20.64 10.83 -26.16
CA LEU A 19 -19.42 11.56 -26.53
C LEU A 19 -18.89 12.42 -25.36
N GLY A 20 -19.74 12.99 -24.51
CA GLY A 20 -19.36 13.67 -23.29
C GLY A 20 -18.77 12.74 -22.23
N ALA A 21 -19.38 11.56 -22.06
CA ALA A 21 -18.85 10.50 -21.20
C ALA A 21 -17.52 9.97 -21.74
N SER A 22 -17.38 9.81 -23.07
CA SER A 22 -16.13 9.39 -23.71
C SER A 22 -15.01 10.41 -23.56
N GLY A 23 -15.33 11.72 -23.55
CA GLY A 23 -14.35 12.80 -23.34
C GLY A 23 -13.80 12.85 -21.92
N LEU A 24 -14.61 12.52 -20.91
CA LEU A 24 -14.18 12.40 -19.52
C LEU A 24 -13.32 11.12 -19.31
N VAL A 25 -13.58 10.07 -20.06
CA VAL A 25 -12.83 8.81 -20.04
C VAL A 25 -11.42 8.94 -20.63
N LEU A 26 -11.22 9.86 -21.58
CA LEU A 26 -9.92 10.08 -22.25
C LEU A 26 -8.94 10.94 -21.45
N SER A 27 -9.37 11.56 -20.34
CA SER A 27 -8.52 12.43 -19.53
C SER A 27 -7.58 11.69 -18.58
N GLY A 28 -7.70 10.38 -18.43
CA GLY A 28 -6.81 9.57 -17.56
C GLY A 28 -6.89 9.90 -16.07
N CYS A 29 -7.69 10.88 -15.68
CA CYS A 29 -7.89 11.26 -14.29
C CYS A 29 -9.01 10.43 -13.67
N THR A 30 -8.73 9.78 -12.54
CA THR A 30 -9.79 9.18 -11.72
C THR A 30 -10.63 10.30 -11.13
N VAL A 31 -11.92 10.29 -11.42
CA VAL A 31 -12.86 11.26 -10.84
C VAL A 31 -12.98 10.98 -9.34
N ALA A 32 -12.67 11.95 -8.50
CA ALA A 32 -12.87 11.80 -7.06
C ALA A 32 -14.37 11.56 -6.77
N PRO A 33 -14.69 10.55 -5.93
CA PRO A 33 -16.07 10.34 -5.50
C PRO A 33 -16.55 11.53 -4.67
N PRO A 34 -17.87 11.81 -4.63
CA PRO A 34 -18.42 12.84 -3.76
C PRO A 34 -18.06 12.61 -2.28
N ASP A 35 -17.67 13.67 -1.58
CA ASP A 35 -17.33 13.62 -0.17
C ASP A 35 -18.61 13.59 0.70
N ASN A 36 -19.08 12.39 0.97
CA ASN A 36 -20.24 12.16 1.84
C ASN A 36 -20.21 10.77 2.48
N GLY A 37 -21.00 10.56 3.52
CA GLY A 37 -21.03 9.32 4.28
C GLY A 37 -21.30 8.05 3.47
N PHE A 38 -22.06 8.12 2.38
CA PHE A 38 -22.30 6.97 1.52
C PHE A 38 -21.04 6.52 0.79
N PHE A 39 -20.30 7.45 0.16
CA PHE A 39 -19.06 7.11 -0.53
C PHE A 39 -17.92 6.76 0.43
N HIS A 40 -17.92 7.34 1.65
CA HIS A 40 -17.03 6.89 2.71
C HIS A 40 -17.30 5.43 3.11
N ALA A 41 -18.57 5.03 3.25
CA ALA A 41 -18.93 3.65 3.55
C ALA A 41 -18.47 2.67 2.43
N LEU A 42 -18.44 3.11 1.18
CA LEU A 42 -17.96 2.30 0.05
C LEU A 42 -16.44 2.08 0.06
N ARG A 43 -15.67 2.75 0.91
CA ARG A 43 -14.27 2.39 1.15
C ARG A 43 -14.12 1.03 1.81
N MET A 44 -15.18 0.52 2.44
CA MET A 44 -15.21 -0.82 3.06
C MET A 44 -14.09 -1.05 4.08
N GLY A 45 -13.74 -0.01 4.84
CA GLY A 45 -12.69 -0.05 5.85
C GLY A 45 -11.28 0.28 5.35
N TRP A 46 -11.10 0.59 4.07
CA TRP A 46 -9.83 1.12 3.57
C TRP A 46 -9.61 2.54 4.13
N PRO A 47 -8.38 2.84 4.60
CA PRO A 47 -8.05 4.18 5.07
C PRO A 47 -8.11 5.21 3.94
N GLN A 48 -8.10 6.47 4.30
CA GLN A 48 -7.84 7.52 3.33
C GLN A 48 -6.36 7.51 2.97
N GLY A 49 -6.06 7.66 1.66
CA GLY A 49 -4.69 7.74 1.20
C GLY A 49 -4.07 9.09 1.57
N ILE A 50 -2.87 9.07 2.12
CA ILE A 50 -2.11 10.26 2.50
C ILE A 50 -1.07 10.68 1.46
N THR A 51 -0.97 9.96 0.34
CA THR A 51 -0.16 10.34 -0.83
C THR A 51 -1.06 10.51 -2.05
N PRO A 52 -0.65 11.26 -3.07
CA PRO A 52 -1.43 11.42 -4.32
C PRO A 52 -1.75 10.08 -4.99
N GLU A 53 -0.80 9.15 -5.01
CA GLU A 53 -0.98 7.80 -5.54
C GLU A 53 -2.04 7.02 -4.76
N ALA A 54 -1.96 7.07 -3.43
CA ALA A 54 -2.92 6.43 -2.55
C ALA A 54 -4.33 7.01 -2.68
N GLN A 55 -4.44 8.33 -2.83
CA GLN A 55 -5.74 8.99 -3.04
C GLN A 55 -6.38 8.54 -4.36
N GLU A 56 -5.59 8.48 -5.42
CA GLU A 56 -6.07 8.04 -6.73
C GLU A 56 -6.51 6.57 -6.72
N LEU A 57 -5.71 5.69 -6.11
CA LEU A 57 -6.05 4.29 -5.91
C LEU A 57 -7.32 4.12 -5.06
N GLY A 58 -7.43 4.87 -3.96
CA GLY A 58 -8.61 4.87 -3.10
C GLY A 58 -9.88 5.37 -3.81
N ASN A 59 -9.77 6.37 -4.67
CA ASN A 59 -10.87 6.86 -5.50
C ASN A 59 -11.31 5.80 -6.52
N PHE A 60 -10.36 5.18 -7.21
CA PHE A 60 -10.64 4.07 -8.13
C PHE A 60 -11.33 2.89 -7.40
N TRP A 61 -10.88 2.52 -6.23
CA TRP A 61 -11.49 1.48 -5.39
C TRP A 61 -12.97 1.74 -5.11
N VAL A 62 -13.34 2.97 -4.76
CA VAL A 62 -14.74 3.34 -4.52
C VAL A 62 -15.59 3.11 -5.77
N TRP A 63 -15.13 3.51 -6.95
CA TRP A 63 -15.87 3.30 -8.19
C TRP A 63 -15.98 1.83 -8.58
N VAL A 64 -14.98 1.01 -8.29
CA VAL A 64 -15.07 -0.45 -8.44
C VAL A 64 -16.18 -1.01 -7.55
N TRP A 65 -16.30 -0.52 -6.30
CA TRP A 65 -17.42 -0.93 -5.42
C TRP A 65 -18.77 -0.46 -5.91
N VAL A 66 -18.89 0.73 -6.46
CA VAL A 66 -20.15 1.18 -7.11
C VAL A 66 -20.56 0.22 -8.23
N ALA A 67 -19.63 -0.13 -9.11
CA ALA A 67 -19.89 -1.09 -10.18
C ALA A 67 -20.27 -2.47 -9.62
N ALA A 68 -19.55 -2.96 -8.62
CA ALA A 68 -19.82 -4.24 -7.97
C ALA A 68 -21.22 -4.28 -7.31
N TRP A 69 -21.64 -3.22 -6.63
CA TRP A 69 -22.97 -3.12 -6.05
C TRP A 69 -24.08 -3.09 -7.11
N ILE A 70 -23.90 -2.37 -8.21
CA ILE A 70 -24.87 -2.34 -9.32
C ILE A 70 -25.06 -3.78 -9.86
N ILE A 71 -23.96 -4.46 -10.17
CA ILE A 71 -24.00 -5.84 -10.67
C ILE A 71 -24.62 -6.77 -9.63
N GLY A 72 -24.19 -6.67 -8.37
CA GLY A 72 -24.71 -7.50 -7.27
C GLY A 72 -26.20 -7.34 -7.06
N ILE A 73 -26.73 -6.11 -7.05
CA ILE A 73 -28.16 -5.82 -6.91
C ILE A 73 -28.94 -6.42 -8.07
N ILE A 74 -28.45 -6.29 -9.31
CA ILE A 74 -29.08 -6.90 -10.49
C ILE A 74 -29.14 -8.42 -10.33
N MET A 75 -28.02 -9.04 -10.00
CA MET A 75 -27.92 -10.50 -9.86
C MET A 75 -28.80 -11.04 -8.73
N TRP A 76 -28.75 -10.40 -7.56
CA TRP A 76 -29.60 -10.79 -6.42
C TRP A 76 -31.08 -10.60 -6.75
N THR A 77 -31.44 -9.51 -7.41
CA THR A 77 -32.83 -9.29 -7.84
C THR A 77 -33.29 -10.39 -8.76
N LEU A 78 -32.51 -10.77 -9.77
CA LEU A 78 -32.82 -11.86 -10.68
C LEU A 78 -32.97 -13.19 -9.92
N MET A 79 -32.05 -13.49 -9.00
CA MET A 79 -32.14 -14.71 -8.19
C MET A 79 -33.41 -14.73 -7.33
N PHE A 80 -33.73 -13.66 -6.63
CA PHE A 80 -34.95 -13.58 -5.82
C PHE A 80 -36.22 -13.66 -6.67
N VAL A 81 -36.22 -12.99 -7.83
CA VAL A 81 -37.34 -13.10 -8.78
C VAL A 81 -37.59 -14.58 -9.19
N VAL A 82 -36.54 -15.30 -9.52
CA VAL A 82 -36.67 -16.73 -9.88
C VAL A 82 -37.15 -17.54 -8.67
N ILE A 83 -36.55 -17.37 -7.49
CA ILE A 83 -36.92 -18.10 -6.26
C ILE A 83 -38.41 -17.87 -5.94
N PHE A 84 -38.87 -16.63 -5.93
CA PHE A 84 -40.27 -16.33 -5.54
C PHE A 84 -41.25 -16.63 -6.65
N ARG A 85 -40.90 -16.36 -7.92
CA ARG A 85 -41.78 -16.59 -9.08
C ARG A 85 -41.97 -18.08 -9.40
N ASP A 86 -40.88 -18.84 -9.30
CA ASP A 86 -40.87 -20.24 -9.74
C ASP A 86 -40.90 -21.24 -8.57
N SER A 87 -41.18 -20.74 -7.35
CA SER A 87 -41.50 -21.59 -6.22
C SER A 87 -42.74 -22.43 -6.49
N ASP A 88 -42.80 -23.64 -5.97
CA ASP A 88 -43.91 -24.56 -6.11
C ASP A 88 -45.28 -23.90 -5.78
N LYS A 89 -45.33 -23.15 -4.68
CA LYS A 89 -46.52 -22.39 -4.27
C LYS A 89 -46.94 -21.32 -5.28
N ALA A 90 -46.02 -20.62 -5.86
CA ALA A 90 -46.30 -19.56 -6.85
C ALA A 90 -46.71 -20.18 -8.21
N ARG A 91 -46.08 -21.27 -8.61
CA ARG A 91 -46.42 -22.02 -9.82
C ARG A 91 -47.84 -22.59 -9.75
N LYS A 92 -48.19 -23.29 -8.67
CA LYS A 92 -49.55 -23.81 -8.44
C LYS A 92 -50.62 -22.71 -8.45
N ARG A 93 -50.32 -21.51 -7.88
CA ARG A 93 -51.23 -20.35 -7.96
C ARG A 93 -51.48 -19.87 -9.40
N ARG A 94 -50.52 -20.05 -10.28
CA ARG A 94 -50.62 -19.69 -11.71
C ARG A 94 -51.23 -20.83 -12.56
N GLY A 95 -51.63 -21.93 -11.94
CA GLY A 95 -52.23 -23.09 -12.64
C GLY A 95 -51.17 -24.02 -13.25
N ASP A 96 -49.91 -23.86 -12.94
CA ASP A 96 -48.84 -24.75 -13.35
C ASP A 96 -48.72 -25.87 -12.30
N ASN A 97 -49.19 -27.05 -12.65
CA ASN A 97 -49.21 -28.24 -11.78
C ASN A 97 -48.14 -29.27 -12.17
N GLU A 98 -47.16 -28.89 -13.01
CA GLU A 98 -46.07 -29.79 -13.33
C GLU A 98 -45.15 -29.96 -12.10
N GLU A 99 -44.57 -31.15 -11.92
CA GLU A 99 -43.70 -31.48 -10.81
C GLU A 99 -42.41 -30.61 -10.81
N PHE A 100 -41.87 -30.34 -11.99
CA PHE A 100 -40.67 -29.51 -12.17
C PHE A 100 -40.96 -28.29 -13.05
N PRO A 101 -40.26 -27.16 -12.81
CA PRO A 101 -40.32 -26.01 -13.70
C PRO A 101 -39.80 -26.37 -15.10
N ARG A 102 -40.34 -25.70 -16.12
CA ARG A 102 -39.89 -25.90 -17.49
C ARG A 102 -38.39 -25.71 -17.61
N GLN A 103 -37.70 -26.73 -18.07
CA GLN A 103 -36.25 -26.70 -18.29
C GLN A 103 -35.94 -25.99 -19.61
N THR A 104 -35.05 -24.98 -19.54
CA THR A 104 -34.53 -24.31 -20.73
C THR A 104 -33.13 -24.85 -20.98
N GLY A 105 -32.95 -25.79 -21.88
CA GLY A 105 -31.67 -26.46 -22.11
C GLY A 105 -30.68 -25.65 -22.95
N TYR A 106 -31.18 -24.69 -23.75
CA TYR A 106 -30.32 -23.97 -24.70
C TYR A 106 -30.91 -22.62 -25.12
N ASN A 107 -30.11 -21.55 -25.04
CA ASN A 107 -30.48 -20.20 -25.50
C ASN A 107 -29.26 -19.41 -25.91
N VAL A 108 -28.83 -19.56 -27.18
CA VAL A 108 -27.60 -18.93 -27.69
C VAL A 108 -27.53 -17.41 -27.48
N PRO A 109 -28.57 -16.60 -27.79
CA PRO A 109 -28.53 -15.16 -27.57
C PRO A 109 -28.32 -14.77 -26.10
N LEU A 110 -28.97 -15.47 -25.18
CA LEU A 110 -28.84 -15.24 -23.75
C LEU A 110 -27.43 -15.61 -23.25
N GLU A 111 -26.91 -16.75 -23.68
CA GLU A 111 -25.57 -17.23 -23.30
C GLU A 111 -24.47 -16.30 -23.80
N LEU A 112 -24.58 -15.87 -25.07
CA LEU A 112 -23.66 -14.87 -25.64
C LEU A 112 -23.74 -13.52 -24.88
N GLY A 113 -24.95 -13.06 -24.57
CA GLY A 113 -25.14 -11.82 -23.80
C GLY A 113 -24.55 -11.89 -22.41
N LEU A 114 -24.80 -12.96 -21.67
CA LEU A 114 -24.29 -13.20 -20.32
C LEU A 114 -22.77 -13.42 -20.27
N THR A 115 -22.15 -13.83 -21.37
CA THR A 115 -20.69 -13.96 -21.48
C THR A 115 -20.06 -12.67 -21.94
N THR A 116 -20.58 -12.00 -22.95
CA THR A 116 -19.99 -10.82 -23.56
C THR A 116 -20.05 -9.61 -22.63
N LEU A 117 -21.19 -9.41 -21.94
CA LEU A 117 -21.37 -8.23 -21.10
C LEU A 117 -20.36 -8.16 -19.92
N PRO A 118 -20.12 -9.21 -19.13
CA PRO A 118 -19.07 -9.21 -18.11
C PRO A 118 -17.67 -8.98 -18.68
N VAL A 119 -17.35 -9.55 -19.84
CA VAL A 119 -16.06 -9.32 -20.49
C VAL A 119 -15.87 -7.85 -20.83
N LEU A 120 -16.89 -7.19 -21.38
CA LEU A 120 -16.82 -5.75 -21.68
C LEU A 120 -16.66 -4.91 -20.41
N ILE A 121 -17.35 -5.26 -19.31
CA ILE A 121 -17.20 -4.56 -18.02
C ILE A 121 -15.78 -4.71 -17.49
N ILE A 122 -15.21 -5.91 -17.53
CA ILE A 122 -13.82 -6.16 -17.08
C ILE A 122 -12.83 -5.39 -17.96
N MET A 123 -13.02 -5.35 -19.26
CA MET A 123 -12.17 -4.56 -20.17
C MET A 123 -12.19 -3.07 -19.83
N VAL A 124 -13.36 -2.52 -19.52
CA VAL A 124 -13.48 -1.10 -19.09
C VAL A 124 -12.78 -0.88 -17.76
N LEU A 125 -13.00 -1.74 -16.77
CA LEU A 125 -12.32 -1.62 -15.46
C LEU A 125 -10.81 -1.74 -15.60
N PHE A 126 -10.33 -2.67 -16.44
CA PHE A 126 -8.90 -2.83 -16.72
C PHE A 126 -8.30 -1.58 -17.35
N PHE A 127 -9.00 -0.98 -18.33
CA PHE A 127 -8.57 0.25 -18.97
C PHE A 127 -8.33 1.39 -17.95
N PHE A 128 -9.18 1.52 -16.94
CA PHE A 128 -9.00 2.52 -15.88
C PHE A 128 -7.97 2.11 -14.82
N ASN A 129 -7.76 0.81 -14.61
CA ASN A 129 -6.79 0.33 -13.64
C ASN A 129 -5.33 0.59 -14.07
N VAL A 130 -5.03 0.46 -15.35
CA VAL A 130 -3.65 0.59 -15.85
C VAL A 130 -3.01 1.92 -15.48
N PRO A 131 -3.58 3.11 -15.79
CA PRO A 131 -2.94 4.37 -15.43
C PRO A 131 -2.82 4.59 -13.91
N VAL A 132 -3.75 4.09 -13.10
CA VAL A 132 -3.66 4.16 -11.64
C VAL A 132 -2.47 3.33 -11.13
N GLN A 133 -2.30 2.14 -11.68
CA GLN A 133 -1.19 1.26 -11.34
C GLN A 133 0.14 1.83 -11.81
N ASP A 134 0.20 2.34 -13.03
CA ASP A 134 1.40 2.96 -13.59
C ASP A 134 1.87 4.13 -12.71
N LYS A 135 0.94 5.00 -12.27
CA LYS A 135 1.27 6.10 -11.36
C LYS A 135 1.80 5.60 -10.02
N ALA A 136 1.19 4.56 -9.44
CA ALA A 136 1.62 4.01 -8.14
C ALA A 136 3.01 3.36 -8.21
N THR A 137 3.43 2.88 -9.38
CA THR A 137 4.72 2.18 -9.57
C THR A 137 5.77 3.01 -10.29
N ALA A 138 5.45 4.22 -10.74
CA ALA A 138 6.39 5.11 -11.44
C ALA A 138 7.59 5.50 -10.56
N LEU A 139 8.77 5.57 -11.18
CA LEU A 139 10.04 5.98 -10.56
C LEU A 139 10.58 7.27 -11.21
N ASP A 140 9.73 8.27 -11.38
CA ASP A 140 10.02 9.52 -12.09
C ASP A 140 9.76 10.78 -11.26
N LYS A 141 9.63 10.66 -9.93
CA LYS A 141 9.15 11.72 -9.03
C LYS A 141 10.21 12.67 -8.48
N ASP A 142 11.47 12.59 -8.96
CA ASP A 142 12.60 13.43 -8.50
C ASP A 142 12.72 13.46 -6.95
N PRO A 143 13.00 12.33 -6.31
CA PRO A 143 12.98 12.23 -4.85
C PRO A 143 14.01 13.16 -4.21
N LYS A 144 13.62 13.81 -3.12
CA LYS A 144 14.48 14.67 -2.30
C LYS A 144 15.08 13.91 -1.11
N VAL A 145 14.50 12.79 -0.77
CA VAL A 145 14.97 11.90 0.31
C VAL A 145 14.94 10.47 -0.20
N THR A 146 16.05 9.76 -0.04
CA THR A 146 16.13 8.32 -0.24
C THR A 146 16.19 7.62 1.12
N VAL A 147 15.31 6.66 1.33
CA VAL A 147 15.23 5.84 2.54
C VAL A 147 15.60 4.42 2.20
N ASP A 148 16.62 3.90 2.86
CA ASP A 148 16.99 2.50 2.79
C ASP A 148 16.26 1.71 3.89
N VAL A 149 15.51 0.70 3.48
CA VAL A 149 14.70 -0.13 4.37
C VAL A 149 15.24 -1.55 4.35
N THR A 150 15.69 -2.05 5.48
CA THR A 150 16.11 -3.44 5.63
C THR A 150 15.13 -4.19 6.52
N GLY A 151 14.50 -5.24 5.96
CA GLY A 151 13.72 -6.19 6.73
C GLY A 151 14.61 -7.32 7.27
N PHE A 152 14.37 -7.73 8.51
CA PHE A 152 15.04 -8.89 9.13
C PHE A 152 14.14 -9.56 10.17
N GLN A 153 14.41 -10.78 10.51
CA GLN A 153 13.55 -11.56 11.44
C GLN A 153 13.82 -11.15 12.91
N TRP A 154 12.92 -10.41 13.58
CA TRP A 154 11.59 -9.94 13.09
C TRP A 154 11.43 -8.47 13.41
N ASN A 155 12.15 -7.63 12.68
CA ASN A 155 12.12 -6.18 12.87
C ASN A 155 12.54 -5.43 11.59
N TRP A 156 12.67 -4.13 11.69
CA TRP A 156 13.05 -3.25 10.59
C TRP A 156 14.25 -2.38 10.97
N LYS A 157 15.08 -2.10 9.97
CA LYS A 157 16.11 -1.06 10.01
C LYS A 157 15.78 -0.02 8.93
N PHE A 158 15.86 1.25 9.31
CA PHE A 158 15.66 2.40 8.42
C PHE A 158 16.92 3.23 8.42
N GLY A 159 17.39 3.59 7.23
CA GLY A 159 18.52 4.47 7.04
C GLY A 159 18.22 5.58 6.04
N TYR A 160 18.92 6.69 6.12
CA TYR A 160 18.80 7.77 5.14
C TYR A 160 20.00 7.71 4.19
N GLY A 161 19.73 7.42 2.90
CA GLY A 161 20.73 7.39 1.84
C GLY A 161 21.08 8.81 1.40
N GLU A 162 20.34 9.36 0.46
CA GLU A 162 20.56 10.73 -0.01
C GLU A 162 19.47 11.68 0.51
N ILE A 163 19.87 12.90 0.91
CA ILE A 163 18.94 13.98 1.24
C ILE A 163 19.37 15.23 0.47
N ASN A 164 18.41 15.82 -0.26
CA ASN A 164 18.63 17.03 -1.04
C ASN A 164 18.98 18.23 -0.14
N SER A 165 19.82 19.11 -0.65
CA SER A 165 20.29 20.31 0.04
C SER A 165 19.19 21.21 0.59
N GLU A 166 18.00 21.22 0.00
CA GLU A 166 16.85 22.00 0.46
C GLU A 166 16.34 21.56 1.84
N LEU A 167 16.58 20.32 2.20
CA LEU A 167 16.20 19.73 3.50
C LEU A 167 17.37 19.63 4.49
N MET A 168 18.51 20.24 4.15
CA MET A 168 19.72 20.19 4.97
C MET A 168 20.06 21.56 5.57
N PRO A 169 20.48 21.62 6.84
CA PRO A 169 20.76 22.89 7.53
C PRO A 169 21.92 23.69 6.92
N ASN A 170 22.82 22.99 6.23
CA ASN A 170 24.00 23.57 5.56
C ASN A 170 23.79 23.86 4.07
N ASN A 171 22.58 23.63 3.52
CA ASN A 171 22.26 23.72 2.10
C ASN A 171 23.19 22.88 1.18
N GLN A 172 23.69 21.75 1.66
CA GLN A 172 24.48 20.79 0.89
C GLN A 172 23.78 19.46 0.87
N ASN A 173 23.87 18.76 -0.26
CA ASN A 173 23.35 17.40 -0.33
C ASN A 173 24.03 16.51 0.71
N TYR A 174 23.22 15.69 1.38
CA TYR A 174 23.70 14.70 2.32
C TYR A 174 23.88 13.37 1.61
N ASP A 175 25.08 12.82 1.71
CA ASP A 175 25.39 11.43 1.36
C ASP A 175 25.44 10.63 2.66
N GLY A 176 24.45 9.78 2.84
CA GLY A 176 24.28 8.99 4.05
C GLY A 176 25.01 7.66 4.04
N VAL A 177 25.71 7.30 2.99
CA VAL A 177 26.42 6.01 2.90
C VAL A 177 27.50 5.93 3.98
N ASP A 178 27.44 4.91 4.82
CA ASP A 178 28.54 4.53 5.72
C ASP A 178 29.53 3.65 4.95
N GLU A 179 30.57 4.28 4.40
CA GLU A 179 31.59 3.61 3.58
C GLU A 179 32.30 2.46 4.31
N GLN A 180 32.48 2.58 5.64
CA GLN A 180 33.13 1.53 6.42
C GLN A 180 32.24 0.31 6.59
N ALA A 181 30.97 0.51 6.97
CA ALA A 181 30.01 -0.56 7.11
C ALA A 181 29.70 -1.21 5.75
N GLN A 182 29.56 -0.40 4.69
CA GLN A 182 29.35 -0.88 3.33
C GLN A 182 30.49 -1.77 2.85
N LYS A 183 31.73 -1.35 3.09
CA LYS A 183 32.92 -2.15 2.74
C LYS A 183 32.98 -3.47 3.51
N LEU A 184 32.66 -3.47 4.81
CA LEU A 184 32.59 -4.71 5.59
C LEU A 184 31.52 -5.68 5.03
N ALA A 185 30.40 -5.15 4.58
CA ALA A 185 29.37 -5.97 3.95
C ALA A 185 29.82 -6.53 2.59
N GLU A 186 30.52 -5.73 1.79
CA GLU A 186 31.11 -6.20 0.53
C GLU A 186 32.17 -7.27 0.74
N ASP A 187 33.01 -7.11 1.76
CA ASP A 187 34.04 -8.09 2.11
C ASP A 187 33.44 -9.42 2.60
N SER A 188 32.21 -9.43 3.13
CA SER A 188 31.50 -10.64 3.55
C SER A 188 31.23 -11.63 2.41
N GLN A 189 31.18 -11.17 1.17
CA GLN A 189 31.06 -12.05 -0.02
C GLN A 189 32.23 -13.05 -0.15
N TYR A 190 33.40 -12.66 0.29
CA TYR A 190 34.61 -13.47 0.12
C TYR A 190 34.80 -14.54 1.20
N GLU A 191 33.99 -14.50 2.26
CA GLU A 191 34.01 -15.51 3.31
C GLU A 191 33.18 -16.76 2.98
N LEU A 192 32.45 -16.75 1.86
CA LEU A 192 31.71 -17.90 1.37
C LEU A 192 32.66 -19.06 1.08
N ARG A 193 32.36 -20.25 1.62
CA ARG A 193 33.15 -21.44 1.38
C ARG A 193 33.11 -21.82 -0.10
N GLU A 194 34.23 -22.33 -0.60
CA GLU A 194 34.35 -22.80 -1.99
C GLU A 194 33.22 -23.80 -2.33
N GLY A 195 32.40 -23.48 -3.34
CA GLY A 195 31.23 -24.26 -3.74
C GLY A 195 29.91 -23.87 -3.06
N GLN A 196 29.89 -22.81 -2.24
CA GLN A 196 28.67 -22.25 -1.69
C GLN A 196 28.05 -21.25 -2.68
N GLU A 197 26.82 -21.48 -3.12
CA GLU A 197 26.12 -20.53 -3.97
C GLU A 197 25.63 -19.32 -3.13
N VAL A 198 25.84 -18.13 -3.66
CA VAL A 198 25.27 -16.89 -3.12
C VAL A 198 23.77 -16.88 -3.44
N GLY A 199 22.95 -16.69 -2.45
CA GLY A 199 21.49 -16.58 -2.64
C GLY A 199 20.66 -17.16 -1.52
N PRO A 200 19.36 -16.98 -1.54
CA PRO A 200 18.47 -17.46 -0.51
C PRO A 200 18.38 -19.00 -0.53
N ILE A 201 18.81 -19.64 0.54
CA ILE A 201 18.63 -21.08 0.77
C ILE A 201 17.39 -21.22 1.66
N HIS A 202 16.34 -21.85 1.17
CA HIS A 202 15.06 -21.97 1.87
C HIS A 202 14.49 -20.64 2.39
N GLY A 203 14.65 -19.57 1.62
CA GLY A 203 14.19 -18.23 1.98
C GLY A 203 15.11 -17.47 2.95
N LYS A 204 16.25 -18.02 3.34
CA LYS A 204 17.29 -17.30 4.09
C LYS A 204 18.42 -16.90 3.16
N SER A 205 18.97 -15.69 3.36
CA SER A 205 20.19 -15.32 2.65
C SER A 205 21.35 -16.18 3.13
N ALA A 206 22.28 -16.50 2.23
CA ALA A 206 23.62 -16.88 2.62
C ALA A 206 24.27 -15.70 3.36
N GLU A 207 25.45 -15.86 3.94
CA GLU A 207 26.19 -14.84 4.70
C GLU A 207 26.76 -13.71 3.81
N ASP A 208 26.04 -13.32 2.77
CA ASP A 208 26.36 -12.23 1.84
C ASP A 208 25.41 -11.07 2.09
N TYR A 209 25.92 -9.96 2.61
CA TYR A 209 25.21 -8.73 2.91
C TYR A 209 25.57 -7.58 1.98
N SER A 210 26.36 -7.81 0.92
CA SER A 210 26.86 -6.76 0.02
C SER A 210 25.77 -5.99 -0.71
N TYR A 211 24.59 -6.58 -0.86
CA TYR A 211 23.43 -5.97 -1.51
C TYR A 211 22.60 -5.09 -0.57
N LEU A 212 22.92 -5.08 0.73
CA LEU A 212 22.28 -4.20 1.71
C LEU A 212 22.94 -2.83 1.72
N ASN A 213 22.16 -1.82 2.04
CA ASN A 213 22.66 -0.47 2.23
C ASN A 213 22.88 -0.20 3.72
N PHE A 214 24.01 0.46 4.02
CA PHE A 214 24.38 0.88 5.36
C PHE A 214 24.55 2.41 5.38
N ASN A 215 23.90 3.04 6.36
CA ASN A 215 23.81 4.48 6.40
C ASN A 215 24.38 5.03 7.72
N LYS A 216 24.91 6.26 7.67
CA LYS A 216 25.44 6.99 8.83
C LYS A 216 24.35 7.29 9.87
N ILE A 217 23.11 7.50 9.41
CA ILE A 217 21.94 7.70 10.27
C ILE A 217 21.02 6.50 10.06
N GLU A 218 20.98 5.61 11.04
CA GLU A 218 20.11 4.43 11.03
C GLU A 218 19.25 4.38 12.29
N THR A 219 18.05 3.82 12.14
CA THR A 219 17.16 3.46 13.24
C THR A 219 16.86 1.97 13.13
N VAL A 220 17.26 1.20 14.13
CA VAL A 220 17.10 -0.25 14.17
C VAL A 220 16.09 -0.59 15.27
N GLY A 221 15.05 -1.34 14.91
CA GLY A 221 14.08 -1.82 15.88
C GLY A 221 14.60 -2.99 16.71
N SER A 222 14.02 -3.14 17.89
CA SER A 222 14.32 -4.24 18.80
C SER A 222 13.03 -4.92 19.28
N THR A 223 13.14 -5.93 20.14
CA THR A 223 11.98 -6.53 20.81
C THR A 223 11.31 -5.57 21.81
N GLU A 224 12.02 -4.56 22.25
CA GLU A 224 11.59 -3.60 23.27
C GLU A 224 11.20 -2.26 22.66
N GLU A 225 11.66 -1.96 21.43
CA GLU A 225 11.44 -0.68 20.79
C GLU A 225 10.98 -0.83 19.32
N ILE A 226 9.83 -0.21 19.02
CA ILE A 226 9.34 -0.07 17.67
C ILE A 226 10.19 0.94 16.92
N PRO A 227 10.77 0.61 15.77
CA PRO A 227 11.54 1.56 14.99
C PRO A 227 10.61 2.62 14.39
N ILE A 228 10.96 3.88 14.56
CA ILE A 228 10.24 5.03 14.00
C ILE A 228 11.05 5.58 12.83
N LEU A 229 10.42 5.56 11.65
CA LEU A 229 10.94 6.20 10.44
C LEU A 229 10.36 7.62 10.35
N VAL A 230 11.23 8.63 10.45
CA VAL A 230 10.83 10.04 10.34
C VAL A 230 10.89 10.47 8.88
N LEU A 231 9.82 11.08 8.37
CA LEU A 231 9.71 11.52 6.97
C LEU A 231 9.21 12.97 6.89
N PRO A 232 9.69 13.76 5.91
CA PRO A 232 9.15 15.08 5.66
C PRO A 232 7.80 15.00 4.93
N SER A 233 6.85 15.86 5.32
CA SER A 233 5.64 16.10 4.54
C SER A 233 5.96 16.87 3.25
N LYS A 234 5.04 16.86 2.29
CA LYS A 234 5.11 17.66 1.04
C LYS A 234 6.42 17.50 0.25
N THR A 235 7.00 16.32 0.29
CA THR A 235 8.33 16.04 -0.26
C THR A 235 8.30 14.69 -0.97
N ALA A 236 8.93 14.62 -2.15
CA ALA A 236 9.09 13.37 -2.89
C ALA A 236 10.14 12.47 -2.22
N ILE A 237 9.78 11.21 -2.00
CA ILE A 237 10.60 10.24 -1.26
C ILE A 237 10.75 8.96 -2.09
N GLU A 238 11.97 8.45 -2.17
CA GLU A 238 12.25 7.10 -2.67
C GLU A 238 12.52 6.15 -1.51
N PHE A 239 11.92 4.97 -1.57
CA PHE A 239 12.20 3.85 -0.69
C PHE A 239 12.95 2.77 -1.45
N ASN A 240 14.03 2.31 -0.87
CA ASN A 240 14.90 1.28 -1.42
C ASN A 240 14.94 0.09 -0.45
N LEU A 241 14.40 -1.05 -0.84
CA LEU A 241 14.05 -2.16 0.03
C LEU A 241 14.96 -3.35 -0.17
N ALA A 242 15.46 -3.94 0.91
CA ALA A 242 16.14 -5.23 0.88
C ALA A 242 15.91 -5.99 2.20
N SER A 243 15.92 -7.31 2.16
CA SER A 243 15.86 -8.16 3.34
C SER A 243 17.23 -8.79 3.59
N SER A 244 17.59 -8.94 4.86
CA SER A 244 18.81 -9.66 5.25
C SER A 244 18.61 -11.17 5.41
N ASP A 245 17.38 -11.69 5.32
CA ASP A 245 17.10 -13.11 5.60
C ASP A 245 15.99 -13.70 4.73
N VAL A 246 14.72 -13.56 5.11
CA VAL A 246 13.56 -14.08 4.37
C VAL A 246 12.82 -12.95 3.67
N VAL A 247 11.83 -13.27 2.85
CA VAL A 247 10.95 -12.25 2.26
C VAL A 247 10.09 -11.61 3.35
N HIS A 248 10.02 -10.29 3.35
CA HIS A 248 9.09 -9.46 4.12
C HIS A 248 8.27 -8.60 3.16
N SER A 249 7.36 -7.79 3.66
CA SER A 249 6.71 -6.76 2.84
C SER A 249 6.52 -5.48 3.64
N PHE A 250 7.01 -4.37 3.10
CA PHE A 250 6.84 -3.03 3.67
C PHE A 250 5.44 -2.52 3.35
N TRP A 251 4.66 -2.23 4.38
CA TRP A 251 3.28 -1.79 4.22
C TRP A 251 2.90 -0.75 5.26
N VAL A 252 2.57 0.44 4.78
CA VAL A 252 1.88 1.49 5.53
C VAL A 252 0.45 1.54 4.97
N PRO A 253 -0.58 1.18 5.76
CA PRO A 253 -1.95 1.10 5.25
C PRO A 253 -2.44 2.36 4.53
N GLU A 254 -2.06 3.54 5.03
CA GLU A 254 -2.45 4.84 4.48
C GLU A 254 -1.75 5.19 3.16
N PHE A 255 -0.67 4.46 2.79
CA PHE A 255 -0.09 4.56 1.45
C PHE A 255 -0.90 3.78 0.40
N LEU A 256 -1.83 2.91 0.83
CA LEU A 256 -2.61 2.00 -0.02
C LEU A 256 -1.73 1.18 -0.98
N PHE A 257 -0.49 1.02 -0.64
CA PHE A 257 0.54 0.34 -1.40
C PHE A 257 1.42 -0.50 -0.47
N LYS A 258 1.84 -1.66 -0.94
CA LYS A 258 2.85 -2.48 -0.27
C LYS A 258 3.86 -2.98 -1.29
N ARG A 259 5.09 -3.20 -0.84
CA ARG A 259 6.14 -3.79 -1.66
C ARG A 259 6.89 -4.85 -0.88
N ASP A 260 7.05 -5.99 -1.54
CA ASP A 260 7.81 -7.09 -0.98
C ASP A 260 9.30 -6.74 -0.90
N VAL A 261 9.91 -7.19 0.19
CA VAL A 261 11.28 -6.90 0.58
C VAL A 261 12.06 -8.20 0.48
N PHE A 262 12.76 -8.39 -0.65
CA PHE A 262 13.47 -9.63 -0.95
C PHE A 262 14.92 -9.59 -0.46
N PRO A 263 15.46 -10.72 0.00
CA PRO A 263 16.90 -10.91 0.02
C PRO A 263 17.42 -10.97 -1.41
N HIS A 264 18.62 -10.47 -1.65
CA HIS A 264 19.23 -10.42 -2.99
C HIS A 264 18.26 -9.97 -4.10
N PRO A 265 17.70 -8.75 -4.02
CA PRO A 265 16.60 -8.32 -4.88
C PRO A 265 16.94 -8.38 -6.37
N GLU A 266 18.19 -8.10 -6.77
CA GLU A 266 18.62 -8.17 -8.15
C GLU A 266 18.62 -9.60 -8.69
N GLN A 267 19.12 -10.57 -7.91
CA GLN A 267 19.12 -11.99 -8.26
C GLN A 267 17.70 -12.54 -8.34
N ASN A 268 16.81 -12.08 -7.47
CA ASN A 268 15.40 -12.43 -7.49
C ASN A 268 14.58 -11.65 -8.53
N ARG A 269 15.23 -10.76 -9.33
CA ARG A 269 14.57 -9.91 -10.34
C ARG A 269 13.40 -9.12 -9.75
N SER A 270 13.53 -8.69 -8.51
CA SER A 270 12.55 -7.88 -7.80
C SER A 270 12.87 -6.40 -7.95
N GLU A 271 11.89 -5.57 -8.33
CA GLU A 271 12.05 -4.13 -8.24
C GLU A 271 11.99 -3.73 -6.75
N ARG A 272 13.13 -3.31 -6.24
CA ARG A 272 13.31 -2.97 -4.82
C ARG A 272 12.90 -1.56 -4.46
N ARG A 273 12.64 -0.69 -5.46
CA ARG A 273 12.35 0.72 -5.24
C ARG A 273 10.88 1.03 -5.44
N PHE A 274 10.39 1.97 -4.70
CA PHE A 274 9.15 2.68 -5.00
C PHE A 274 9.29 4.15 -4.54
N GLN A 275 8.49 5.01 -5.13
CA GLN A 275 8.50 6.43 -4.83
C GLN A 275 7.09 6.90 -4.46
N VAL A 276 7.02 7.87 -3.57
CA VAL A 276 5.82 8.68 -3.32
C VAL A 276 6.10 10.11 -3.73
N GLU A 277 5.13 10.77 -4.37
CA GLU A 277 5.26 12.15 -4.82
C GLU A 277 5.35 13.12 -3.64
N GLU A 278 4.51 12.92 -2.65
CA GLU A 278 4.52 13.62 -1.37
C GLU A 278 3.65 12.90 -0.34
N ILE A 279 3.87 13.19 0.94
CA ILE A 279 2.95 12.80 2.01
C ILE A 279 2.16 14.03 2.44
N ASN A 280 0.84 13.99 2.28
CA ASN A 280 -0.04 15.15 2.43
C ASN A 280 -0.39 15.49 3.87
N GLU A 281 -0.26 14.52 4.79
CA GLU A 281 -0.68 14.64 6.18
C GLU A 281 0.50 14.38 7.12
N GLU A 282 0.69 15.27 8.08
CA GLU A 282 1.63 15.08 9.19
C GLU A 282 0.99 14.23 10.29
N GLY A 283 1.80 13.42 10.99
CA GLY A 283 1.32 12.56 12.04
C GLY A 283 2.06 11.24 12.18
N ALA A 284 1.46 10.32 12.89
CA ALA A 284 1.99 8.99 13.15
C ALA A 284 1.14 7.93 12.43
N PHE A 285 1.77 7.09 11.62
CA PHE A 285 1.11 6.06 10.82
C PHE A 285 1.75 4.70 11.11
N VAL A 286 0.93 3.70 11.37
CA VAL A 286 1.42 2.34 11.63
C VAL A 286 1.98 1.72 10.36
N GLY A 287 3.15 1.08 10.48
CA GLY A 287 3.71 0.22 9.45
C GLY A 287 3.73 -1.24 9.90
N ARG A 288 3.60 -2.17 8.97
CA ARG A 288 3.50 -3.60 9.24
C ARG A 288 4.29 -4.41 8.23
N CYS A 289 4.69 -5.62 8.63
CA CYS A 289 5.09 -6.64 7.68
C CYS A 289 3.85 -7.27 7.06
N ALA A 290 3.78 -7.31 5.73
CA ALA A 290 2.63 -7.84 4.99
C ALA A 290 2.96 -9.07 4.15
N GLU A 291 4.10 -9.75 4.43
CA GLU A 291 4.49 -11.04 3.84
C GLU A 291 4.94 -11.99 4.95
N MET A 292 4.44 -13.23 4.92
CA MET A 292 4.69 -14.22 5.98
C MET A 292 6.17 -14.51 6.11
N CYS A 293 6.78 -14.05 7.19
CA CYS A 293 8.22 -14.14 7.45
C CYS A 293 8.61 -15.03 8.64
N GLY A 294 7.67 -15.78 9.21
CA GLY A 294 7.92 -16.73 10.30
C GLY A 294 7.13 -16.44 11.57
N THR A 295 7.65 -16.93 12.70
CA THR A 295 6.92 -17.03 13.98
C THR A 295 6.40 -15.69 14.50
N TYR A 296 7.18 -14.63 14.38
CA TYR A 296 6.81 -13.30 14.91
C TYR A 296 6.39 -12.30 13.82
N HIS A 297 5.94 -12.82 12.66
CA HIS A 297 5.45 -12.01 11.56
C HIS A 297 4.46 -10.92 11.99
N ALA A 298 3.46 -11.28 12.80
CA ALA A 298 2.43 -10.35 13.25
C ALA A 298 2.94 -9.26 14.22
N MET A 299 4.15 -9.42 14.75
CA MET A 299 4.78 -8.50 15.70
C MET A 299 5.80 -7.57 15.05
N MET A 300 6.13 -7.81 13.78
CA MET A 300 7.09 -7.04 13.02
C MET A 300 6.47 -5.73 12.53
N ASN A 301 6.22 -4.82 13.48
CA ASN A 301 5.61 -3.51 13.25
C ASN A 301 6.68 -2.42 13.25
N PHE A 302 6.35 -1.28 12.65
CA PHE A 302 7.10 -0.02 12.71
C PHE A 302 6.15 1.15 12.73
N GLU A 303 6.66 2.36 12.91
CA GLU A 303 5.87 3.58 12.78
C GLU A 303 6.53 4.53 11.80
N VAL A 304 5.73 5.16 10.95
CA VAL A 304 6.14 6.31 10.15
C VAL A 304 5.69 7.57 10.87
N ARG A 305 6.63 8.45 11.18
CA ARG A 305 6.39 9.76 11.76
C ARG A 305 6.59 10.82 10.69
N VAL A 306 5.50 11.38 10.19
CA VAL A 306 5.54 12.45 9.19
C VAL A 306 5.55 13.80 9.90
N VAL A 307 6.56 14.60 9.62
CA VAL A 307 6.78 15.92 10.22
C VAL A 307 6.91 17.00 9.15
N SER A 308 6.89 18.27 9.55
CA SER A 308 7.17 19.36 8.60
C SER A 308 8.59 19.25 8.01
N PRO A 309 8.86 19.79 6.82
CA PRO A 309 10.20 19.81 6.24
C PRO A 309 11.22 20.49 7.15
N GLU A 310 10.82 21.52 7.90
CA GLU A 310 11.65 22.23 8.86
C GLU A 310 12.02 21.34 10.06
N ASP A 311 11.06 20.59 10.58
CA ASP A 311 11.28 19.64 11.67
C ASP A 311 12.14 18.47 11.23
N PHE A 312 11.91 17.97 10.00
CA PHE A 312 12.78 16.96 9.40
C PHE A 312 14.24 17.44 9.31
N THR A 313 14.45 18.68 8.85
CA THR A 313 15.80 19.28 8.80
C THR A 313 16.43 19.35 10.20
N ARG A 314 15.66 19.74 11.23
CA ARG A 314 16.13 19.76 12.63
C ARG A 314 16.44 18.36 13.17
N TYR A 315 15.61 17.38 12.82
CA TYR A 315 15.83 15.98 13.17
C TYR A 315 17.14 15.44 12.59
N ILE A 316 17.37 15.66 11.29
CA ILE A 316 18.60 15.20 10.61
C ILE A 316 19.83 15.93 11.18
N ASP A 317 19.74 17.25 11.44
CA ASP A 317 20.81 18.03 12.07
C ASP A 317 21.19 17.47 13.45
N TYR A 318 20.17 17.12 14.25
CA TYR A 318 20.41 16.50 15.56
C TYR A 318 21.13 15.16 15.43
N ARG A 319 20.64 14.28 14.56
CA ARG A 319 21.23 12.95 14.33
C ARG A 319 22.66 13.02 13.82
N GLN A 320 22.99 14.00 12.97
CA GLN A 320 24.36 14.21 12.50
C GLN A 320 25.30 14.68 13.62
N LYS A 321 24.83 15.55 14.51
CA LYS A 321 25.63 16.07 15.63
C LYS A 321 25.79 15.08 16.79
N HIS A 322 24.85 14.15 16.90
CA HIS A 322 24.81 13.17 17.98
C HIS A 322 24.63 11.75 17.40
N PRO A 323 25.64 11.20 16.71
CA PRO A 323 25.49 9.92 15.99
C PRO A 323 25.19 8.73 16.91
N GLU A 324 25.63 8.80 18.17
CA GLU A 324 25.40 7.75 19.18
C GLU A 324 24.06 7.92 19.94
N ALA A 325 23.36 9.05 19.75
CA ALA A 325 22.10 9.28 20.46
C ALA A 325 20.98 8.38 19.91
N PRO A 326 20.13 7.84 20.78
CA PRO A 326 18.98 7.06 20.34
C PRO A 326 18.00 7.93 19.54
N ASN A 327 17.19 7.29 18.69
CA ASN A 327 16.20 7.98 17.87
C ASN A 327 15.21 8.81 18.69
N SER A 328 14.88 8.33 19.89
CA SER A 328 13.97 8.99 20.82
C SER A 328 14.43 10.40 21.21
N GLU A 329 15.73 10.60 21.45
CA GLU A 329 16.28 11.92 21.80
C GLU A 329 16.15 12.91 20.63
N ALA A 330 16.36 12.45 19.40
CA ALA A 330 16.20 13.29 18.22
C ALA A 330 14.73 13.68 17.98
N LEU A 331 13.78 12.78 18.29
CA LEU A 331 12.34 13.06 18.24
C LEU A 331 11.93 14.08 19.31
N GLU A 332 12.43 13.95 20.53
CA GLU A 332 12.22 14.94 21.62
C GLU A 332 12.78 16.32 21.24
N ALA A 333 13.95 16.35 20.60
CA ALA A 333 14.58 17.61 20.20
C ALA A 333 13.75 18.42 19.18
N ILE A 334 12.89 17.76 18.41
CA ILE A 334 11.95 18.43 17.50
C ILE A 334 10.54 18.58 18.09
N GLY A 335 10.33 18.14 19.33
CA GLY A 335 9.09 18.33 20.07
C GLY A 335 7.96 17.35 19.73
N VAL A 336 8.29 16.17 19.18
CA VAL A 336 7.34 15.11 18.93
C VAL A 336 7.54 13.94 19.90
N ASP A 337 6.55 13.06 20.01
CA ASP A 337 6.60 11.92 20.91
C ASP A 337 7.81 11.02 20.57
N PRO A 338 8.71 10.73 21.52
CA PRO A 338 9.92 9.96 21.29
C PRO A 338 9.67 8.47 20.99
N TYR A 339 8.49 7.98 21.32
CA TYR A 339 8.11 6.57 21.13
C TYR A 339 6.94 6.40 20.19
N ALA A 340 6.77 5.18 19.68
CA ALA A 340 5.65 4.84 18.80
C ALA A 340 4.32 4.96 19.55
N VAL A 341 3.35 5.62 18.94
CA VAL A 341 2.00 5.86 19.47
C VAL A 341 0.92 5.04 18.75
N THR A 342 1.23 4.49 17.57
CA THR A 342 0.26 3.74 16.75
C THR A 342 0.35 2.23 16.95
N THR A 343 1.41 1.73 17.56
CA THR A 343 1.66 0.31 17.79
C THR A 343 2.56 0.12 19.01
N SER A 344 2.60 -1.10 19.54
CA SER A 344 3.39 -1.45 20.72
C SER A 344 4.45 -2.50 20.39
N PRO A 345 5.58 -2.56 21.12
CA PRO A 345 6.57 -3.60 20.96
C PRO A 345 6.00 -4.98 21.23
N PHE A 346 6.70 -5.97 20.71
CA PHE A 346 6.42 -7.35 21.04
C PHE A 346 6.87 -7.64 22.47
N VAL A 347 5.92 -8.09 23.30
CA VAL A 347 6.22 -8.61 24.63
C VAL A 347 6.40 -10.12 24.53
N THR A 348 7.60 -10.59 24.79
CA THR A 348 7.92 -12.03 24.73
C THR A 348 7.33 -12.81 25.89
N ASP A 349 6.97 -12.14 26.98
CA ASP A 349 6.31 -12.76 28.14
C ASP A 349 4.83 -13.06 27.81
N ARG A 350 4.57 -14.33 27.52
CA ARG A 350 3.19 -14.81 27.29
C ARG A 350 2.32 -14.83 28.55
N GLN A 351 2.88 -14.53 29.71
CA GLN A 351 2.13 -14.42 30.95
C GLN A 351 1.48 -13.04 31.10
N GLY A 352 1.92 -12.04 30.29
CA GLY A 352 1.22 -10.77 30.19
C GLY A 352 -0.20 -10.98 29.70
N THR A 353 -1.17 -10.58 30.50
CA THR A 353 -2.57 -10.56 30.09
C THR A 353 -2.75 -9.49 28.99
N ARG A 354 -3.81 -9.58 28.18
CA ARG A 354 -4.16 -8.55 27.21
C ARG A 354 -4.24 -7.15 27.83
N ASP A 355 -4.55 -7.08 29.11
CA ASP A 355 -4.71 -5.84 29.88
C ASP A 355 -3.35 -5.22 30.21
N GLU A 356 -2.32 -6.03 30.48
CA GLU A 356 -0.95 -5.56 30.73
C GLU A 356 -0.23 -5.12 29.45
N SER A 357 -0.54 -5.72 28.30
CA SER A 357 0.07 -5.34 27.03
C SER A 357 -0.39 -3.97 26.51
N SER A 358 -1.53 -3.48 26.97
CA SER A 358 -2.02 -2.12 26.66
C SER A 358 -1.34 -1.05 27.52
N ASP A 359 -0.82 -1.43 28.69
CA ASP A 359 -0.16 -0.53 29.64
C ASP A 359 1.37 -0.46 29.47
N ILE A 360 1.96 -1.28 28.60
CA ILE A 360 3.35 -1.14 28.20
C ILE A 360 3.47 -0.01 27.18
N ASN A 361 3.05 1.14 27.62
CA ASN A 361 3.54 2.37 27.09
C ASN A 361 4.95 2.56 27.66
N ARG A 362 5.94 2.59 26.80
CA ARG A 362 7.34 2.78 27.16
C ARG A 362 7.59 4.01 27.99
N ASN A 363 6.72 5.03 27.85
CA ASN A 363 6.72 6.21 28.69
C ASN A 363 6.43 5.93 30.17
N SER A 364 5.92 4.74 30.52
CA SER A 364 5.68 4.34 31.90
C SER A 364 6.85 3.60 32.57
N GLN A 365 7.94 3.37 31.84
CA GLN A 365 9.13 2.69 32.35
C GLN A 365 10.22 3.64 32.88
N ASN A 366 9.91 4.94 32.99
CA ASN A 366 10.80 5.95 33.64
C ASN A 366 10.38 6.25 35.06
#